data_2697dfb49679bfadc6cb84ebd913132c
#
_entry.id   2697dfb49679bfadc6cb84ebd913132c
#
_cell.length_a   1.000
_cell.length_b   1.000
_cell.length_c   1.000
_cell.angle_alpha   90.00
_cell.angle_beta   90.00
_cell.angle_gamma   90.00
#
_symmetry.space_group_name_H-M   'P 1'
#
loop_
_entity.id
_entity.type
_entity.pdbx_description
1 polymer ?
#
loop_
_entity_poly.entity_id
_entity_poly.type
_entity_poly.pdbx_seq_one_letter_code
_entity_poly.pdbx_strand_id
1 'polypeptide(L)'
;LLTGDYQLGYFGTIPAQEFCGTAELRRVIGVSGGVINEYVPLWHKFVRNNKILFIPEKVLARNVPWSQFYAAGAVYGKDDTGPALSPSNKVQDARITIGGYTYRIRLPKGSSEDGIAGGDGIAKNDTPGVICEYSDLVYPLMSFTPPDQRLYNVQQVTPANFGMPSTTIGVLCQELVDSPVRNVNRGATVASRIGVSYYNTATIGTTNLGWLPVLELIET
;
A
#
# COMPACT_ATOMS: atom_id res chain seq x y z
N LEU A 1 16.15 11.98 10.53
CA LEU A 1 16.49 10.66 10.04
C LEU A 1 16.92 9.78 11.21
N LEU A 2 16.19 8.72 11.48
CA LEU A 2 16.52 7.76 12.53
C LEU A 2 17.43 6.63 12.00
N THR A 3 17.16 6.18 10.78
CA THR A 3 17.90 5.09 10.14
C THR A 3 17.85 5.22 8.62
N GLY A 4 18.92 4.77 7.94
CA GLY A 4 19.02 4.81 6.48
C GLY A 4 19.53 6.14 5.94
N ASP A 5 19.15 6.44 4.70
CA ASP A 5 19.52 7.66 3.97
C ASP A 5 18.32 8.24 3.19
N TYR A 6 18.59 9.16 2.27
CA TYR A 6 17.51 9.75 1.44
C TYR A 6 17.01 8.85 0.31
N GLN A 7 17.69 7.74 0.03
CA GLN A 7 17.21 6.73 -0.92
C GLN A 7 16.27 5.74 -0.24
N LEU A 8 16.58 5.35 1.01
CA LEU A 8 15.74 4.52 1.84
C LEU A 8 15.98 4.85 3.31
N GLY A 9 15.10 5.64 3.91
CA GLY A 9 15.26 6.13 5.27
C GLY A 9 13.97 6.15 6.07
N TYR A 10 14.12 6.06 7.39
CA TYR A 10 13.03 6.09 8.37
C TYR A 10 13.19 7.27 9.32
N PHE A 11 12.09 7.98 9.58
CA PHE A 11 12.07 9.21 10.40
C PHE A 11 11.21 9.10 11.66
N GLY A 12 10.63 7.94 11.95
CA GLY A 12 9.79 7.73 13.13
C GLY A 12 8.30 7.74 12.82
N THR A 13 7.50 8.02 13.85
CA THR A 13 6.04 7.95 13.79
C THR A 13 5.38 9.27 14.14
N ILE A 14 4.15 9.45 13.63
CA ILE A 14 3.24 10.54 13.97
C ILE A 14 1.88 9.91 14.33
N PRO A 15 1.26 10.28 15.46
CA PRO A 15 -0.10 9.84 15.79
C PRO A 15 -1.14 10.36 14.80
N ALA A 16 -2.20 9.58 14.55
CA ALA A 16 -3.25 10.00 13.62
C ALA A 16 -3.95 11.30 14.04
N GLN A 17 -4.03 11.59 15.32
CA GLN A 17 -4.62 12.83 15.84
C GLN A 17 -3.83 14.08 15.39
N GLU A 18 -2.53 13.93 15.17
CA GLU A 18 -1.64 15.00 14.72
C GLU A 18 -1.44 15.00 13.20
N PHE A 19 -1.91 13.95 12.50
CA PHE A 19 -1.70 13.81 11.08
C PHE A 19 -3.01 13.55 10.34
N CYS A 20 -3.49 12.29 10.24
CA CYS A 20 -4.69 11.94 9.49
C CYS A 20 -5.40 10.71 10.06
N GLY A 21 -6.69 10.84 10.32
CA GLY A 21 -7.54 9.73 10.74
C GLY A 21 -8.09 8.91 9.57
N THR A 22 -8.42 7.64 9.82
CA THR A 22 -9.00 6.73 8.81
C THR A 22 -10.31 7.28 8.22
N ALA A 23 -11.19 7.83 9.06
CA ALA A 23 -12.48 8.35 8.62
C ALA A 23 -12.33 9.57 7.69
N GLU A 24 -11.41 10.47 8.00
CA GLU A 24 -11.10 11.64 7.18
C GLU A 24 -10.56 11.22 5.81
N LEU A 25 -9.60 10.32 5.79
CA LEU A 25 -8.99 9.84 4.56
C LEU A 25 -10.03 9.18 3.64
N ARG A 26 -10.90 8.32 4.20
CA ARG A 26 -12.00 7.69 3.46
C ARG A 26 -13.00 8.70 2.91
N ARG A 27 -13.34 9.71 3.69
CA ARG A 27 -14.24 10.79 3.28
C ARG A 27 -13.66 11.56 2.09
N VAL A 28 -12.37 11.88 2.13
CA VAL A 28 -11.70 12.62 1.05
C VAL A 28 -11.72 11.84 -0.25
N ILE A 29 -11.44 10.55 -0.24
CA ILE A 29 -11.47 9.72 -1.46
C ILE A 29 -12.85 9.17 -1.80
N GLY A 30 -13.89 9.41 -0.98
CA GLY A 30 -15.25 8.97 -1.24
C GLY A 30 -15.45 7.44 -1.16
N VAL A 31 -14.59 6.71 -0.47
CA VAL A 31 -14.70 5.26 -0.30
C VAL A 31 -15.46 4.93 0.97
N SER A 32 -16.68 4.42 0.83
CA SER A 32 -17.58 4.11 1.95
C SER A 32 -17.74 2.61 2.23
N GLY A 33 -17.38 1.75 1.29
CA GLY A 33 -17.52 0.29 1.41
C GLY A 33 -16.50 -0.36 2.38
N GLY A 34 -16.72 -1.66 2.64
CA GLY A 34 -15.82 -2.47 3.45
C GLY A 34 -15.97 -2.30 4.97
N VAL A 35 -15.06 -2.91 5.69
CA VAL A 35 -15.00 -2.88 7.16
C VAL A 35 -13.82 -2.03 7.60
N ILE A 36 -14.08 -1.03 8.43
CA ILE A 36 -13.03 -0.19 9.03
C ILE A 36 -12.37 -0.97 10.17
N ASN A 37 -11.06 -0.91 10.26
CA ASN A 37 -10.37 -1.33 11.45
C ASN A 37 -10.47 -0.22 12.51
N GLU A 38 -11.11 -0.56 13.62
CA GLU A 38 -11.33 0.37 14.74
C GLU A 38 -10.07 0.48 15.60
N TYR A 39 -9.08 1.19 15.12
CA TYR A 39 -7.94 1.60 15.93
C TYR A 39 -7.44 2.95 15.45
N VAL A 40 -6.70 3.62 16.32
CA VAL A 40 -6.07 4.90 15.98
C VAL A 40 -4.68 4.61 15.41
N PRO A 41 -4.46 4.83 14.12
CA PRO A 41 -3.18 4.46 13.51
C PRO A 41 -2.04 5.37 14.00
N LEU A 42 -0.85 4.77 14.11
CA LEU A 42 0.39 5.52 13.99
C LEU A 42 0.78 5.56 12.51
N TRP A 43 1.29 6.69 12.07
CA TRP A 43 1.81 6.87 10.73
C TRP A 43 3.32 6.86 10.78
N HIS A 44 3.94 5.97 10.01
CA HIS A 44 5.39 5.88 9.87
C HIS A 44 5.85 6.77 8.73
N LYS A 45 6.82 7.64 9.01
CA LYS A 45 7.41 8.54 8.03
C LYS A 45 8.67 7.93 7.44
N PHE A 46 8.68 7.79 6.14
CA PHE A 46 9.80 7.28 5.36
C PHE A 46 10.28 8.28 4.30
N VAL A 47 11.50 8.09 3.84
CA VAL A 47 11.96 8.56 2.54
C VAL A 47 12.29 7.34 1.67
N ARG A 48 11.85 7.36 0.43
CA ARG A 48 12.23 6.38 -0.59
C ARG A 48 12.40 7.08 -1.93
N ASN A 49 13.58 6.95 -2.53
CA ASN A 49 13.91 7.61 -3.80
C ASN A 49 13.62 9.12 -3.76
N ASN A 50 14.09 9.80 -2.71
CA ASN A 50 13.90 11.24 -2.44
C ASN A 50 12.43 11.68 -2.28
N LYS A 51 11.48 10.75 -2.09
CA LYS A 51 10.08 11.05 -1.80
C LYS A 51 9.78 10.82 -0.33
N ILE A 52 9.07 11.74 0.28
CA ILE A 52 8.58 11.59 1.65
C ILE A 52 7.24 10.87 1.62
N LEU A 53 7.19 9.74 2.33
CA LEU A 53 6.05 8.83 2.35
C LEU A 53 5.59 8.60 3.78
N PHE A 54 4.27 8.53 3.97
CA PHE A 54 3.66 8.14 5.23
C PHE A 54 2.82 6.89 5.02
N ILE A 55 3.04 5.88 5.86
CA ILE A 55 2.37 4.58 5.79
C ILE A 55 1.82 4.26 7.19
N PRO A 56 0.53 3.92 7.33
CA PRO A 56 -0.02 3.55 8.64
C PRO A 56 0.55 2.21 9.10
N GLU A 57 0.68 2.02 10.41
CA GLU A 57 1.22 0.79 11.01
C GLU A 57 0.40 -0.47 10.71
N LYS A 58 -0.89 -0.31 10.36
CA LYS A 58 -1.82 -1.40 10.04
C LYS A 58 -2.77 -0.99 8.93
N VAL A 59 -3.41 -1.96 8.29
CA VAL A 59 -4.44 -1.69 7.30
C VAL A 59 -5.61 -0.91 7.93
N LEU A 60 -6.06 0.13 7.24
CA LEU A 60 -7.12 1.02 7.73
C LEU A 60 -8.52 0.47 7.49
N ALA A 61 -8.69 -0.29 6.42
CA ALA A 61 -9.94 -0.95 6.09
C ALA A 61 -9.67 -2.25 5.34
N ARG A 62 -10.68 -3.12 5.28
CA ARG A 62 -10.64 -4.38 4.54
C ARG A 62 -11.94 -4.58 3.78
N ASN A 63 -11.96 -5.54 2.88
CA ASN A 63 -13.15 -5.87 2.09
C ASN A 63 -13.65 -4.71 1.20
N VAL A 64 -12.72 -3.89 0.72
CA VAL A 64 -12.97 -2.83 -0.26
C VAL A 64 -12.38 -3.28 -1.59
N PRO A 65 -13.15 -3.31 -2.68
CA PRO A 65 -12.61 -3.65 -4.00
C PRO A 65 -11.55 -2.65 -4.47
N TRP A 66 -10.53 -3.13 -5.15
CA TRP A 66 -9.52 -2.31 -5.80
C TRP A 66 -10.14 -1.24 -6.73
N SER A 67 -11.20 -1.63 -7.46
CA SER A 67 -11.92 -0.73 -8.37
C SER A 67 -12.53 0.50 -7.71
N GLN A 68 -12.89 0.42 -6.42
CA GLN A 68 -13.38 1.60 -5.69
C GLN A 68 -12.25 2.60 -5.45
N PHE A 69 -11.04 2.13 -5.13
CA PHE A 69 -9.87 3.01 -5.00
C PHE A 69 -9.48 3.60 -6.35
N TYR A 70 -9.58 2.82 -7.44
CA TYR A 70 -9.33 3.32 -8.77
C TYR A 70 -10.36 4.40 -9.17
N ALA A 71 -11.65 4.17 -8.95
CA ALA A 71 -12.69 5.14 -9.21
C ALA A 71 -12.54 6.43 -8.37
N ALA A 72 -11.93 6.32 -7.20
CA ALA A 72 -11.57 7.44 -6.34
C ALA A 72 -10.30 8.19 -6.81
N GLY A 73 -9.56 7.66 -7.78
CA GLY A 73 -8.27 8.21 -8.21
C GLY A 73 -7.11 7.93 -7.24
N ALA A 74 -7.25 6.93 -6.37
CA ALA A 74 -6.37 6.68 -5.23
C ALA A 74 -5.53 5.39 -5.38
N VAL A 75 -5.18 4.99 -6.60
CA VAL A 75 -4.36 3.80 -6.84
C VAL A 75 -2.93 4.14 -7.21
N TYR A 76 -2.70 4.90 -8.27
CA TYR A 76 -1.35 5.06 -8.83
C TYR A 76 -0.59 6.29 -8.32
N GLY A 77 -1.28 7.32 -7.84
CA GLY A 77 -0.65 8.56 -7.40
C GLY A 77 0.06 9.30 -8.55
N LYS A 78 -0.61 9.43 -9.70
CA LYS A 78 -0.09 10.06 -10.92
C LYS A 78 -1.15 10.96 -11.55
N ASP A 79 -0.71 11.95 -12.33
CA ASP A 79 -1.60 12.85 -13.08
C ASP A 79 -2.14 12.21 -14.38
N ASP A 80 -2.11 10.89 -14.48
CA ASP A 80 -2.62 10.10 -15.59
C ASP A 80 -3.63 9.05 -15.12
N THR A 81 -4.15 8.26 -16.04
CA THR A 81 -5.14 7.22 -15.76
C THR A 81 -4.52 5.87 -15.35
N GLY A 82 -3.21 5.80 -15.25
CA GLY A 82 -2.47 4.55 -15.00
C GLY A 82 -2.26 3.71 -16.27
N PRO A 83 -1.80 2.46 -16.14
CA PRO A 83 -1.48 1.59 -17.27
C PRO A 83 -2.71 1.24 -18.12
N ALA A 84 -2.46 0.80 -19.36
CA ALA A 84 -3.50 0.53 -20.37
C ALA A 84 -4.58 -0.49 -19.96
N LEU A 85 -4.33 -1.34 -18.97
CA LEU A 85 -5.31 -2.28 -18.40
C LEU A 85 -6.28 -1.64 -17.40
N SER A 86 -6.11 -0.38 -17.10
CA SER A 86 -6.97 0.32 -16.15
C SER A 86 -8.42 0.37 -16.65
N PRO A 87 -9.42 0.11 -15.77
CA PRO A 87 -10.79 -0.15 -16.19
C PRO A 87 -11.55 1.09 -16.68
N SER A 88 -11.01 2.30 -16.52
CA SER A 88 -11.67 3.56 -16.91
C SER A 88 -10.64 4.69 -17.08
N ASN A 89 -11.13 5.85 -17.56
CA ASN A 89 -10.30 7.04 -17.76
C ASN A 89 -10.22 7.95 -16.51
N LYS A 90 -10.19 7.37 -15.31
CA LYS A 90 -10.09 8.15 -14.08
C LYS A 90 -8.66 8.54 -13.80
N VAL A 91 -8.37 9.84 -13.76
CA VAL A 91 -7.06 10.36 -13.32
C VAL A 91 -6.79 9.93 -11.87
N GLN A 92 -5.57 9.46 -11.63
CA GLN A 92 -5.16 8.79 -10.39
C GLN A 92 -4.43 9.74 -9.44
N ASP A 93 -4.96 10.93 -9.25
CA ASP A 93 -4.34 12.00 -8.45
C ASP A 93 -5.22 12.43 -7.26
N ALA A 94 -5.69 11.46 -6.47
CA ALA A 94 -6.39 11.77 -5.23
C ALA A 94 -5.44 12.47 -4.25
N ARG A 95 -5.87 13.60 -3.68
CA ARG A 95 -5.06 14.45 -2.80
C ARG A 95 -5.76 14.75 -1.49
N ILE A 96 -4.95 15.00 -0.46
CA ILE A 96 -5.39 15.53 0.83
C ILE A 96 -4.40 16.60 1.31
N THR A 97 -4.93 17.66 1.93
CA THR A 97 -4.09 18.68 2.58
C THR A 97 -4.16 18.50 4.09
N ILE A 98 -3.00 18.36 4.71
CA ILE A 98 -2.84 18.15 6.16
C ILE A 98 -1.77 19.11 6.66
N GLY A 99 -2.11 19.96 7.63
CA GLY A 99 -1.18 20.91 8.21
C GLY A 99 -0.52 21.89 7.21
N GLY A 100 -1.22 22.21 6.12
CA GLY A 100 -0.70 23.06 5.05
C GLY A 100 0.09 22.34 3.96
N TYR A 101 0.37 21.06 4.11
CA TYR A 101 1.08 20.23 3.14
C TYR A 101 0.12 19.41 2.31
N THR A 102 0.39 19.24 1.02
CA THR A 102 -0.42 18.44 0.10
C THR A 102 0.21 17.06 -0.13
N TYR A 103 -0.62 16.03 0.01
CA TYR A 103 -0.21 14.63 -0.16
C TYR A 103 -1.06 13.96 -1.23
N ARG A 104 -0.42 13.13 -2.07
CA ARG A 104 -1.12 12.15 -2.91
C ARG A 104 -1.48 10.92 -2.10
N ILE A 105 -2.71 10.45 -2.30
CA ILE A 105 -3.22 9.22 -1.71
C ILE A 105 -3.12 8.12 -2.76
N ARG A 106 -2.43 7.04 -2.45
CA ARG A 106 -2.27 5.92 -3.38
C ARG A 106 -2.13 4.58 -2.66
N LEU A 107 -2.15 3.50 -3.43
CA LEU A 107 -1.77 2.16 -2.94
C LEU A 107 -0.24 2.00 -2.94
N PRO A 108 0.32 1.08 -2.15
CA PRO A 108 1.74 0.74 -2.23
C PRO A 108 2.06 0.02 -3.54
N LYS A 109 3.29 0.19 -4.01
CA LYS A 109 3.82 -0.59 -5.13
C LYS A 109 4.21 -1.98 -4.65
N GLY A 110 3.62 -3.00 -5.26
CA GLY A 110 3.91 -4.41 -5.00
C GLY A 110 4.93 -5.01 -5.95
N SER A 111 5.37 -4.26 -6.97
CA SER A 111 6.37 -4.65 -7.97
C SER A 111 7.45 -3.58 -8.13
N SER A 112 8.59 -3.95 -8.70
CA SER A 112 9.65 -3.01 -9.10
C SER A 112 9.29 -2.18 -10.33
N GLU A 113 8.36 -2.68 -11.13
CA GLU A 113 7.95 -2.06 -12.38
C GLU A 113 6.58 -1.41 -12.25
N ASP A 114 6.41 -0.23 -12.84
CA ASP A 114 5.15 0.49 -12.81
C ASP A 114 4.11 -0.19 -13.70
N GLY A 115 3.09 -0.78 -13.07
CA GLY A 115 1.85 -1.15 -13.74
C GLY A 115 1.95 -2.25 -14.78
N ILE A 116 2.87 -3.20 -14.62
CA ILE A 116 2.99 -4.27 -15.59
C ILE A 116 1.80 -5.19 -15.59
N ALA A 117 1.23 -5.22 -16.75
CA ALA A 117 0.30 -6.21 -17.20
C ALA A 117 1.09 -7.35 -17.88
N GLY A 118 1.16 -8.46 -17.23
CA GLY A 118 1.72 -9.65 -17.88
C GLY A 118 1.94 -10.74 -16.85
N GLY A 119 1.14 -11.80 -16.91
CA GLY A 119 0.99 -12.81 -15.89
C GLY A 119 2.27 -13.45 -15.35
N ASP A 120 3.34 -13.44 -16.09
CA ASP A 120 4.64 -13.96 -15.66
C ASP A 120 5.60 -12.88 -15.14
N GLY A 121 5.36 -11.61 -15.43
CA GLY A 121 6.29 -10.52 -15.10
C GLY A 121 6.44 -10.30 -13.61
N ILE A 122 5.33 -10.30 -12.88
CA ILE A 122 5.34 -10.03 -11.43
C ILE A 122 5.87 -11.24 -10.65
N ALA A 123 5.56 -12.45 -11.09
CA ALA A 123 6.10 -13.67 -10.47
C ALA A 123 7.61 -13.80 -10.65
N LYS A 124 8.14 -13.34 -11.77
CA LYS A 124 9.60 -13.32 -12.02
C LYS A 124 10.35 -12.29 -11.17
N ASN A 125 9.66 -11.21 -10.78
CA ASN A 125 10.25 -10.14 -9.98
C ASN A 125 10.16 -10.40 -8.47
N ASP A 126 9.61 -11.52 -8.06
CA ASP A 126 9.54 -11.95 -6.65
C ASP A 126 10.75 -12.77 -6.19
N THR A 127 11.78 -12.83 -6.98
CA THR A 127 13.06 -13.39 -6.54
C THR A 127 13.57 -12.63 -5.32
N PRO A 128 14.17 -13.31 -4.33
CA PRO A 128 14.81 -12.64 -3.21
C PRO A 128 15.78 -11.56 -3.71
N GLY A 129 15.53 -10.30 -3.31
CA GLY A 129 16.34 -9.18 -3.78
C GLY A 129 15.60 -8.18 -4.68
N VAL A 130 14.37 -8.46 -5.11
CA VAL A 130 13.58 -7.45 -5.85
C VAL A 130 13.12 -6.36 -4.88
N ILE A 131 13.59 -5.18 -5.17
CA ILE A 131 13.33 -3.95 -4.39
C ILE A 131 12.03 -3.33 -4.88
N CYS A 132 10.95 -3.48 -4.10
CA CYS A 132 9.71 -2.75 -4.32
C CYS A 132 9.25 -2.06 -3.03
N GLU A 133 8.33 -1.15 -3.15
CA GLU A 133 7.88 -0.37 -1.99
C GLU A 133 7.29 -1.25 -0.88
N TYR A 134 6.52 -2.27 -1.24
CA TYR A 134 6.02 -3.23 -0.27
C TYR A 134 7.16 -3.94 0.48
N SER A 135 8.15 -4.44 -0.24
CA SER A 135 9.28 -5.17 0.36
C SER A 135 10.21 -4.27 1.18
N ASP A 136 10.35 -3.01 0.79
CA ASP A 136 11.25 -2.06 1.45
C ASP A 136 10.63 -1.41 2.68
N LEU A 137 9.33 -1.12 2.64
CA LEU A 137 8.66 -0.31 3.64
C LEU A 137 7.57 -1.07 4.38
N VAL A 138 6.63 -1.69 3.67
CA VAL A 138 5.43 -2.29 4.25
C VAL A 138 5.77 -3.56 5.02
N TYR A 139 6.48 -4.48 4.40
CA TYR A 139 6.83 -5.74 5.04
C TYR A 139 7.71 -5.57 6.28
N PRO A 140 8.80 -4.77 6.26
CA PRO A 140 9.59 -4.52 7.46
C PRO A 140 8.79 -3.86 8.58
N LEU A 141 7.88 -2.94 8.24
CA LEU A 141 6.99 -2.31 9.20
C LEU A 141 6.10 -3.34 9.90
N MET A 142 5.50 -4.25 9.14
CA MET A 142 4.60 -5.27 9.66
C MET A 142 5.32 -6.41 10.39
N SER A 143 6.58 -6.68 10.08
CA SER A 143 7.39 -7.70 10.74
C SER A 143 8.00 -7.25 12.07
N PHE A 144 7.79 -6.01 12.49
CA PHE A 144 8.43 -5.41 13.65
C PHE A 144 9.96 -5.50 13.62
N THR A 145 10.54 -5.66 12.44
CA THR A 145 12.00 -5.70 12.29
C THR A 145 12.57 -4.33 12.62
N PRO A 146 13.58 -4.24 13.51
CA PRO A 146 14.23 -2.98 13.79
C PRO A 146 14.71 -2.28 12.52
N PRO A 147 14.70 -0.95 12.44
CA PRO A 147 15.05 -0.19 11.26
C PRO A 147 16.39 -0.53 10.63
N ASP A 148 17.39 -0.88 11.46
CA ASP A 148 18.74 -1.26 11.06
C ASP A 148 18.86 -2.67 10.47
N GLN A 149 17.85 -3.52 10.66
CA GLN A 149 17.85 -4.92 10.23
C GLN A 149 16.86 -5.24 9.11
N ARG A 150 16.12 -4.25 8.62
CA ARG A 150 14.98 -4.44 7.72
C ARG A 150 15.30 -5.15 6.41
N LEU A 151 16.48 -4.97 5.88
CA LEU A 151 16.88 -5.53 4.59
C LEU A 151 17.24 -7.03 4.64
N TYR A 152 17.44 -7.60 5.83
CA TYR A 152 18.09 -8.91 5.96
C TYR A 152 17.28 -9.95 6.76
N ASN A 153 16.23 -9.56 7.47
CA ASN A 153 15.53 -10.48 8.36
C ASN A 153 14.14 -10.84 7.83
N VAL A 154 13.97 -12.11 7.43
CA VAL A 154 12.68 -12.64 6.96
C VAL A 154 11.96 -13.26 8.15
N GLN A 155 11.35 -12.44 9.00
CA GLN A 155 10.44 -12.95 10.03
C GLN A 155 9.05 -13.18 9.43
N GLN A 156 8.38 -14.22 9.90
CA GLN A 156 6.99 -14.46 9.52
C GLN A 156 6.09 -13.39 10.14
N VAL A 157 5.32 -12.73 9.30
CA VAL A 157 4.31 -11.76 9.71
C VAL A 157 2.98 -12.49 9.89
N THR A 158 2.29 -12.22 10.97
CA THR A 158 0.97 -12.80 11.25
C THR A 158 -0.16 -11.89 10.82
N PRO A 159 -1.40 -12.37 10.65
CA PRO A 159 -2.56 -11.51 10.37
C PRO A 159 -2.73 -10.36 11.36
N ALA A 160 -2.45 -10.61 12.63
CA ALA A 160 -2.53 -9.58 13.67
C ALA A 160 -1.58 -8.41 13.43
N ASN A 161 -0.40 -8.64 12.82
CA ASN A 161 0.54 -7.58 12.47
C ASN A 161 -0.06 -6.58 11.49
N PHE A 162 -0.93 -7.04 10.59
CA PHE A 162 -1.67 -6.18 9.65
C PHE A 162 -2.97 -5.62 10.22
N GLY A 163 -3.33 -5.95 11.46
CA GLY A 163 -4.64 -5.60 12.03
C GLY A 163 -5.81 -6.38 11.39
N MET A 164 -5.57 -7.58 10.89
CA MET A 164 -6.57 -8.41 10.24
C MET A 164 -6.89 -9.68 11.05
N PRO A 165 -8.17 -10.07 11.13
CA PRO A 165 -8.59 -11.25 11.88
C PRO A 165 -8.39 -12.58 11.12
N SER A 166 -8.06 -12.53 9.83
CA SER A 166 -7.97 -13.70 8.95
C SER A 166 -6.58 -14.34 8.96
N THR A 167 -6.52 -15.63 8.67
CA THR A 167 -5.26 -16.35 8.41
C THR A 167 -4.67 -16.03 7.03
N THR A 168 -5.46 -15.47 6.12
CA THR A 168 -5.02 -15.04 4.79
C THR A 168 -4.80 -13.55 4.82
N ILE A 169 -3.60 -13.10 4.52
CA ILE A 169 -3.23 -11.70 4.59
C ILE A 169 -2.87 -11.24 3.19
N GLY A 170 -3.44 -10.11 2.80
CA GLY A 170 -3.02 -9.42 1.59
C GLY A 170 -3.21 -7.93 1.74
N VAL A 171 -2.21 -7.17 1.31
CA VAL A 171 -2.29 -5.74 1.12
C VAL A 171 -2.54 -5.46 -0.35
N LEU A 172 -3.57 -4.67 -0.64
CA LEU A 172 -3.86 -4.21 -2.00
C LEU A 172 -2.70 -3.38 -2.52
N CYS A 173 -2.20 -3.73 -3.70
CA CYS A 173 -1.14 -3.00 -4.40
C CYS A 173 -1.67 -2.32 -5.66
N GLN A 174 -0.83 -1.48 -6.28
CA GLN A 174 -1.21 -0.71 -7.46
C GLN A 174 -1.46 -1.57 -8.70
N GLU A 175 -0.68 -2.62 -8.87
CA GLU A 175 -0.53 -3.33 -10.13
C GLU A 175 -1.75 -4.17 -10.48
N LEU A 176 -2.03 -4.22 -11.77
CA LEU A 176 -3.00 -5.11 -12.40
C LEU A 176 -2.28 -6.12 -13.28
N VAL A 177 -2.80 -7.34 -13.34
CA VAL A 177 -2.29 -8.40 -14.20
C VAL A 177 -3.41 -8.98 -15.04
N ASP A 178 -3.14 -9.24 -16.31
CA ASP A 178 -3.92 -9.99 -17.29
C ASP A 178 -5.42 -9.69 -17.43
N SER A 179 -5.99 -10.28 -18.46
CA SER A 179 -7.44 -10.37 -18.66
C SER A 179 -7.93 -11.77 -18.24
N PRO A 180 -8.96 -11.89 -17.38
CA PRO A 180 -9.70 -10.79 -16.76
C PRO A 180 -8.85 -10.06 -15.72
N VAL A 181 -9.06 -8.76 -15.61
CA VAL A 181 -8.27 -7.87 -14.77
C VAL A 181 -8.20 -8.35 -13.32
N ARG A 182 -7.01 -8.74 -12.90
CA ARG A 182 -6.70 -9.15 -11.52
C ARG A 182 -5.83 -8.10 -10.85
N ASN A 183 -6.07 -7.83 -9.59
CA ASN A 183 -5.19 -6.97 -8.82
C ASN A 183 -4.11 -7.77 -8.09
N VAL A 184 -2.95 -7.17 -7.95
CA VAL A 184 -1.83 -7.71 -7.16
C VAL A 184 -2.07 -7.44 -5.69
N ASN A 185 -1.83 -8.48 -4.90
CA ASN A 185 -1.84 -8.41 -3.44
C ASN A 185 -0.55 -9.00 -2.91
N ARG A 186 0.01 -8.37 -1.92
CA ARG A 186 1.21 -8.83 -1.23
C ARG A 186 0.87 -9.37 0.15
N GLY A 187 1.63 -10.36 0.61
CA GLY A 187 1.43 -10.98 1.93
C GLY A 187 0.33 -12.05 1.96
N ALA A 188 0.01 -12.69 0.84
CA ALA A 188 -1.04 -13.71 0.78
C ALA A 188 -0.59 -15.08 1.28
N THR A 189 -1.50 -15.81 1.95
CA THR A 189 -1.42 -17.19 2.46
C THR A 189 -0.27 -17.54 3.40
N VAL A 190 0.89 -17.03 3.17
CA VAL A 190 1.99 -16.99 4.15
C VAL A 190 2.47 -15.56 4.13
N ALA A 191 2.40 -14.88 5.24
CA ALA A 191 2.90 -13.52 5.35
C ALA A 191 4.42 -13.55 5.10
N SER A 192 4.79 -13.42 3.86
CA SER A 192 6.19 -13.45 3.44
C SER A 192 6.51 -12.20 2.64
N ARG A 193 7.76 -11.80 2.69
CA ARG A 193 8.28 -10.69 1.89
C ARG A 193 8.05 -10.89 0.38
N ILE A 194 8.04 -12.15 -0.05
CA ILE A 194 7.93 -12.55 -1.45
C ILE A 194 6.53 -13.06 -1.82
N GLY A 195 5.61 -13.21 -0.85
CA GLY A 195 4.27 -13.71 -1.12
C GLY A 195 3.49 -12.77 -2.03
N VAL A 196 3.15 -13.26 -3.21
CA VAL A 196 2.24 -12.60 -4.15
C VAL A 196 1.03 -13.48 -4.34
N SER A 197 -0.13 -12.87 -4.35
CA SER A 197 -1.31 -13.54 -4.87
C SER A 197 -2.07 -12.63 -5.82
N TYR A 198 -2.75 -13.27 -6.74
CA TYR A 198 -3.57 -12.64 -7.76
C TYR A 198 -5.02 -12.98 -7.47
N TYR A 199 -5.85 -11.98 -7.24
CA TYR A 199 -7.28 -12.20 -7.08
C TYR A 199 -8.04 -11.73 -8.32
N ASN A 200 -8.92 -12.58 -8.81
CA ASN A 200 -9.71 -12.37 -10.03
C ASN A 200 -10.72 -11.21 -9.93
N THR A 201 -10.62 -10.38 -8.91
CA THR A 201 -11.72 -9.48 -8.60
C THR A 201 -11.22 -8.10 -8.21
N ALA A 202 -10.74 -7.37 -9.20
CA ALA A 202 -10.63 -5.91 -9.03
C ALA A 202 -11.99 -5.29 -8.61
N THR A 203 -13.10 -6.00 -8.83
CA THR A 203 -14.46 -5.54 -8.58
C THR A 203 -15.12 -6.08 -7.32
N ILE A 204 -14.60 -7.16 -6.72
CA ILE A 204 -15.19 -7.78 -5.52
C ILE A 204 -14.26 -7.58 -4.34
N GLY A 205 -14.76 -7.00 -3.25
CA GLY A 205 -14.05 -6.94 -1.98
C GLY A 205 -13.92 -8.33 -1.37
N THR A 206 -12.73 -8.69 -0.90
CA THR A 206 -12.51 -9.93 -0.16
C THR A 206 -12.15 -9.61 1.27
N THR A 207 -12.62 -10.45 2.20
CA THR A 207 -12.40 -10.27 3.64
C THR A 207 -10.91 -10.30 4.03
N ASN A 208 -10.07 -10.80 3.14
CA ASN A 208 -8.66 -11.05 3.38
C ASN A 208 -7.74 -9.98 2.79
N LEU A 209 -8.31 -8.95 2.12
CA LEU A 209 -7.53 -7.88 1.52
C LEU A 209 -7.67 -6.59 2.30
N GLY A 210 -6.53 -6.03 2.68
CA GLY A 210 -6.42 -4.82 3.46
C GLY A 210 -6.04 -3.61 2.62
N TRP A 211 -6.66 -2.48 2.93
CA TRP A 211 -6.26 -1.19 2.42
C TRP A 211 -5.20 -0.57 3.33
N LEU A 212 -4.01 -0.45 2.80
CA LEU A 212 -2.88 0.23 3.42
C LEU A 212 -2.47 1.39 2.50
N PRO A 213 -2.99 2.61 2.71
CA PRO A 213 -2.63 3.74 1.87
C PRO A 213 -1.18 4.18 2.06
N VAL A 214 -0.62 4.74 1.02
CA VAL A 214 0.61 5.54 1.07
C VAL A 214 0.21 6.99 0.84
N LEU A 215 0.60 7.89 1.74
CA LEU A 215 0.51 9.33 1.54
C LEU A 215 1.88 9.84 1.09
N GLU A 216 1.98 10.31 -0.13
CA GLU A 216 3.20 10.84 -0.74
C GLU A 216 3.15 12.37 -0.71
N LEU A 217 4.08 13.02 -0.01
CA LEU A 217 4.19 14.48 0.02
C LEU A 217 4.56 15.01 -1.36
N ILE A 218 3.79 15.96 -1.89
CA ILE A 218 3.99 16.55 -3.22
C ILE A 218 4.18 18.07 -3.21
N GLU A 219 3.62 18.75 -2.20
CA GLU A 219 3.71 20.20 -2.07
C GLU A 219 3.94 20.60 -0.61
N THR A 220 4.73 21.62 -0.39
CA THR A 220 5.08 22.22 0.91
C THR A 220 4.66 23.68 0.98
#